data_99145e735ca4eb1bc6cefc54f91a2d5b
#
_entry.id   99145e735ca4eb1bc6cefc54f91a2d5b
#
_cell.length_a   1.000
_cell.length_b   1.000
_cell.length_c   1.000
_cell.angle_alpha   90.00
_cell.angle_beta   90.00
_cell.angle_gamma   90.00
#
_symmetry.space_group_name_H-M   'P 1'
#
loop_
_entity.id
_entity.type
_entity.pdbx_description
1 polymer ?
#
loop_
_entity_poly.entity_id
_entity_poly.type
_entity_poly.pdbx_seq_one_letter_code
_entity_poly.pdbx_strand_id
1 'polypeptide(L)'
;GMGKCCVSGAGAINVDYKTRTVEIEGITLKEGDFISLNGTTGEVYKGKVETKAAEVSGDFAALMDLCNKYTKLNVRTNADTPHDAEVARAFGASGIGLCRTEHMFFDAEKIVAMREMILSPDVEGRRKALAKLLPYQKADFKGIFKAMDGCPVNVRLLDPPLHEFVPHDAK
;
A
#
# COMPACT_ATOMS: atom_id res chain seq x y z
N GLY A 1 2.95 4.51 -3.30
CA GLY A 1 1.94 4.04 -2.38
C GLY A 1 2.40 3.96 -0.92
N MET A 2 3.51 3.31 -0.61
CA MET A 2 3.98 3.13 0.79
C MET A 2 4.73 4.34 1.37
N GLY A 3 4.88 5.44 0.64
CA GLY A 3 5.66 6.60 1.08
C GLY A 3 7.16 6.31 1.26
N LYS A 4 7.67 5.26 0.60
CA LYS A 4 9.07 4.88 0.63
C LYS A 4 9.72 5.17 -0.71
N CYS A 5 10.95 5.66 -0.68
CA CYS A 5 11.77 5.77 -1.89
C CYS A 5 12.05 4.37 -2.44
N CYS A 6 11.99 4.22 -3.75
CA CYS A 6 12.21 2.94 -4.41
C CYS A 6 13.14 3.13 -5.61
N VAL A 7 14.07 2.22 -5.76
CA VAL A 7 14.89 2.04 -6.98
C VAL A 7 14.55 0.67 -7.55
N SER A 8 14.10 0.64 -8.80
CA SER A 8 13.75 -0.60 -9.51
C SER A 8 14.85 -0.96 -10.52
N GLY A 9 14.85 -2.21 -10.97
CA GLY A 9 15.85 -2.68 -11.95
C GLY A 9 17.25 -2.91 -11.37
N ALA A 10 17.37 -3.03 -10.05
CA ALA A 10 18.63 -3.21 -9.34
C ALA A 10 19.15 -4.67 -9.39
N GLY A 11 19.32 -5.23 -10.60
CA GLY A 11 19.74 -6.63 -10.82
C GLY A 11 21.15 -6.96 -10.33
N ALA A 12 21.97 -5.95 -10.03
CA ALA A 12 23.32 -6.13 -9.47
C ALA A 12 23.30 -6.44 -7.96
N ILE A 13 22.15 -6.32 -7.30
CA ILE A 13 22.02 -6.59 -5.86
C ILE A 13 21.86 -8.09 -5.64
N ASN A 14 22.77 -8.69 -4.87
CA ASN A 14 22.67 -10.07 -4.43
C ASN A 14 22.38 -10.13 -2.92
N VAL A 15 21.23 -10.72 -2.56
CA VAL A 15 20.81 -10.85 -1.16
C VAL A 15 21.00 -12.28 -0.71
N ASP A 16 21.87 -12.49 0.27
CA ASP A 16 22.02 -13.77 0.96
C ASP A 16 21.24 -13.77 2.28
N TYR A 17 20.12 -14.46 2.29
CA TYR A 17 19.24 -14.58 3.46
C TYR A 17 19.83 -15.43 4.59
N LYS A 18 20.79 -16.33 4.27
CA LYS A 18 21.42 -17.19 5.28
C LYS A 18 22.44 -16.43 6.09
N THR A 19 23.27 -15.65 5.42
CA THR A 19 24.31 -14.82 6.06
C THR A 19 23.79 -13.45 6.45
N ARG A 20 22.56 -13.09 6.03
CA ARG A 20 21.95 -11.76 6.21
C ARG A 20 22.83 -10.65 5.68
N THR A 21 23.37 -10.85 4.51
CA THR A 21 24.24 -9.89 3.84
C THR A 21 23.68 -9.53 2.46
N VAL A 22 24.04 -8.34 2.01
CA VAL A 22 23.75 -7.83 0.66
C VAL A 22 25.08 -7.49 0.01
N GLU A 23 25.30 -7.98 -1.18
CA GLU A 23 26.44 -7.63 -2.01
C GLU A 23 26.00 -6.78 -3.18
N ILE A 24 26.63 -5.61 -3.36
CA ILE A 24 26.36 -4.67 -4.44
C ILE A 24 27.70 -4.18 -4.95
N GLU A 25 28.06 -4.48 -6.20
CA GLU A 25 29.30 -4.01 -6.87
C GLU A 25 30.56 -4.18 -6.01
N GLY A 26 30.71 -5.32 -5.33
CA GLY A 26 31.85 -5.62 -4.46
C GLY A 26 31.79 -5.01 -3.05
N ILE A 27 30.72 -4.30 -2.72
CA ILE A 27 30.46 -3.79 -1.37
C ILE A 27 29.53 -4.74 -0.65
N THR A 28 29.99 -5.27 0.50
CA THR A 28 29.15 -6.09 1.37
C THR A 28 28.53 -5.24 2.49
N LEU A 29 27.23 -5.34 2.65
CA LEU A 29 26.44 -4.74 3.72
C LEU A 29 25.83 -5.84 4.57
N LYS A 30 25.64 -5.58 5.85
CA LYS A 30 25.02 -6.50 6.81
C LYS A 30 23.65 -5.98 7.24
N GLU A 31 22.83 -6.87 7.78
CA GLU A 31 21.57 -6.48 8.40
C GLU A 31 21.79 -5.42 9.48
N GLY A 32 21.04 -4.32 9.40
CA GLY A 32 21.18 -3.15 10.28
C GLY A 32 22.05 -2.03 9.72
N ASP A 33 22.81 -2.25 8.65
CA ASP A 33 23.55 -1.19 7.97
C ASP A 33 22.58 -0.20 7.29
N PHE A 34 22.90 1.08 7.37
CA PHE A 34 22.12 2.11 6.69
C PHE A 34 22.52 2.24 5.24
N ILE A 35 21.50 2.32 4.38
CA ILE A 35 21.63 2.73 2.98
C ILE A 35 20.68 3.90 2.71
N SER A 36 21.05 4.77 1.80
CA SER A 36 20.20 5.86 1.33
C SER A 36 19.92 5.69 -0.17
N LEU A 37 18.69 5.93 -0.57
CA LEU A 37 18.22 5.75 -1.93
C LEU A 37 17.86 7.09 -2.57
N ASN A 38 18.32 7.33 -3.79
CA ASN A 38 17.85 8.43 -4.62
C ASN A 38 16.96 7.87 -5.74
N GLY A 39 15.65 7.95 -5.56
CA GLY A 39 14.69 7.42 -6.53
C GLY A 39 14.65 8.21 -7.85
N THR A 40 15.20 9.40 -7.91
CA THR A 40 15.25 10.21 -9.13
C THR A 40 16.37 9.76 -10.06
N THR A 41 17.56 9.50 -9.50
CA THR A 41 18.75 9.09 -10.28
C THR A 41 18.97 7.59 -10.30
N GLY A 42 18.33 6.85 -9.38
CA GLY A 42 18.53 5.41 -9.21
C GLY A 42 19.79 5.07 -8.39
N GLU A 43 20.41 6.06 -7.76
CA GLU A 43 21.64 5.86 -6.99
C GLU A 43 21.34 5.29 -5.60
N VAL A 44 22.24 4.43 -5.14
CA VAL A 44 22.23 3.83 -3.80
C VAL A 44 23.51 4.23 -3.09
N TYR A 45 23.39 4.86 -1.94
CA TYR A 45 24.52 5.32 -1.14
C TYR A 45 24.67 4.47 0.12
N LYS A 46 25.89 4.12 0.46
CA LYS A 46 26.20 3.50 1.75
C LYS A 46 26.13 4.56 2.87
N GLY A 47 25.39 4.25 3.92
CA GLY A 47 25.24 5.14 5.06
C GLY A 47 23.95 5.97 5.02
N LYS A 48 23.80 6.83 6.01
CA LYS A 48 22.65 7.71 6.18
C LYS A 48 22.96 9.08 5.59
N VAL A 49 22.20 9.47 4.57
CA VAL A 49 22.24 10.79 3.94
C VAL A 49 21.02 11.60 4.40
N GLU A 50 21.18 12.90 4.58
CA GLU A 50 20.03 13.77 4.88
C GLU A 50 19.01 13.72 3.74
N THR A 51 17.75 13.52 4.10
CA THR A 51 16.64 13.44 3.14
C THR A 51 15.61 14.51 3.44
N LYS A 52 14.98 15.04 2.39
CA LYS A 52 13.80 15.91 2.54
C LYS A 52 12.53 15.11 2.32
N ALA A 53 11.49 15.39 3.09
CA ALA A 53 10.18 14.84 2.83
C ALA A 53 9.67 15.31 1.45
N ALA A 54 8.93 14.45 0.75
CA ALA A 54 8.27 14.83 -0.48
C ALA A 54 7.10 15.76 -0.14
N GLU A 55 7.17 17.00 -0.59
CA GLU A 55 6.13 18.01 -0.38
C GLU A 55 5.67 18.56 -1.72
N VAL A 56 4.38 18.86 -1.81
CA VAL A 56 3.81 19.62 -2.94
C VAL A 56 4.08 21.11 -2.67
N SER A 57 5.22 21.61 -3.12
CA SER A 57 5.65 22.98 -2.85
C SER A 57 6.34 23.63 -4.04
N GLY A 58 6.51 24.94 -3.99
CA GLY A 58 7.23 25.71 -5.01
C GLY A 58 6.65 25.59 -6.42
N ASP A 59 7.51 25.38 -7.41
CA ASP A 59 7.13 25.30 -8.82
C ASP A 59 6.19 24.14 -9.12
N PHE A 60 6.30 23.02 -8.38
CA PHE A 60 5.40 21.90 -8.53
C PHE A 60 3.97 22.24 -8.06
N ALA A 61 3.82 22.98 -6.97
CA ALA A 61 2.51 23.45 -6.53
C ALA A 61 1.89 24.42 -7.55
N ALA A 62 2.70 25.36 -8.08
CA ALA A 62 2.24 26.30 -9.11
C ALA A 62 1.80 25.58 -10.40
N LEU A 63 2.53 24.52 -10.80
CA LEU A 63 2.14 23.69 -11.93
C LEU A 63 0.82 22.95 -11.66
N MET A 64 0.65 22.38 -10.46
CA MET A 64 -0.59 21.70 -10.09
C MET A 64 -1.79 22.65 -10.08
N ASP A 65 -1.62 23.87 -9.58
CA ASP A 65 -2.66 24.90 -9.61
C ASP A 65 -3.03 25.30 -11.04
N LEU A 66 -2.05 25.38 -11.93
CA LEU A 66 -2.29 25.63 -13.34
C LEU A 66 -3.03 24.45 -13.99
N CYS A 67 -2.64 23.21 -13.71
CA CYS A 67 -3.32 22.02 -14.19
C CYS A 67 -4.79 22.01 -13.74
N ASN A 68 -5.06 22.33 -12.48
CA ASN A 68 -6.41 22.34 -11.91
C ASN A 68 -7.35 23.33 -12.61
N LYS A 69 -6.82 24.44 -13.17
CA LYS A 69 -7.62 25.41 -13.94
C LYS A 69 -8.11 24.87 -15.27
N TYR A 70 -7.37 23.94 -15.89
CA TYR A 70 -7.66 23.40 -17.22
C TYR A 70 -8.18 21.96 -17.21
N THR A 71 -8.08 21.29 -16.07
CA THR A 71 -8.55 19.92 -15.89
C THR A 71 -10.06 19.84 -16.04
N LYS A 72 -10.52 18.93 -16.91
CA LYS A 72 -11.96 18.62 -17.12
C LYS A 72 -12.39 17.34 -16.42
N LEU A 73 -11.45 16.45 -16.13
CA LEU A 73 -11.69 15.17 -15.48
C LEU A 73 -11.13 15.18 -14.06
N ASN A 74 -11.90 14.69 -13.11
CA ASN A 74 -11.45 14.54 -11.74
C ASN A 74 -10.52 13.33 -11.61
N VAL A 75 -9.38 13.53 -10.97
CA VAL A 75 -8.41 12.46 -10.69
C VAL A 75 -8.80 11.78 -9.38
N ARG A 76 -9.09 10.48 -9.46
CA ARG A 76 -9.38 9.64 -8.30
C ARG A 76 -8.25 8.65 -8.10
N THR A 77 -7.96 8.33 -6.84
CA THR A 77 -6.90 7.41 -6.46
C THR A 77 -7.43 6.00 -6.18
N ASN A 78 -6.51 5.03 -6.09
CA ASN A 78 -6.77 3.77 -5.41
C ASN A 78 -6.35 3.94 -3.95
N ALA A 79 -7.23 3.63 -3.01
CA ALA A 79 -6.94 3.63 -1.58
C ALA A 79 -7.80 2.57 -0.89
N ASP A 80 -7.18 1.76 -0.06
CA ASP A 80 -7.79 0.58 0.54
C ASP A 80 -7.82 0.67 2.08
N THR A 81 -7.11 1.65 2.66
CA THR A 81 -7.06 1.91 4.10
C THR A 81 -7.43 3.35 4.44
N PRO A 82 -7.84 3.65 5.69
CA PRO A 82 -8.05 5.04 6.13
C PRO A 82 -6.83 5.93 5.93
N HIS A 83 -5.63 5.40 6.24
CA HIS A 83 -4.37 6.13 6.07
C HIS A 83 -4.10 6.48 4.60
N ASP A 84 -4.27 5.52 3.68
CA ASP A 84 -4.09 5.78 2.26
C ASP A 84 -5.07 6.85 1.75
N ALA A 85 -6.30 6.82 2.25
CA ALA A 85 -7.31 7.82 1.91
C ALA A 85 -6.93 9.23 2.40
N GLU A 86 -6.40 9.36 3.62
CA GLU A 86 -5.90 10.62 4.16
C GLU A 86 -4.73 11.17 3.34
N VAL A 87 -3.76 10.32 3.03
CA VAL A 87 -2.59 10.67 2.18
C VAL A 87 -3.05 11.11 0.79
N ALA A 88 -3.94 10.34 0.17
CA ALA A 88 -4.46 10.66 -1.16
C ALA A 88 -5.21 12.02 -1.16
N ARG A 89 -5.99 12.31 -0.12
CA ARG A 89 -6.66 13.58 0.06
C ARG A 89 -5.68 14.74 0.18
N ALA A 90 -4.62 14.56 0.96
CA ALA A 90 -3.56 15.56 1.13
C ALA A 90 -2.82 15.86 -0.19
N PHE A 91 -2.70 14.89 -1.09
CA PHE A 91 -2.15 15.07 -2.44
C PHE A 91 -3.16 15.58 -3.47
N GLY A 92 -4.38 15.91 -3.06
CA GLY A 92 -5.37 16.54 -3.94
C GLY A 92 -6.24 15.59 -4.74
N ALA A 93 -6.32 14.31 -4.37
CA ALA A 93 -7.25 13.39 -5.01
C ALA A 93 -8.70 13.83 -4.79
N SER A 94 -9.50 13.82 -5.85
CA SER A 94 -10.91 14.23 -5.82
C SER A 94 -11.86 13.10 -5.37
N GLY A 95 -11.33 11.95 -4.99
CA GLY A 95 -12.08 10.78 -4.55
C GLY A 95 -11.27 9.50 -4.64
N ILE A 96 -11.91 8.39 -4.25
CA ILE A 96 -11.38 7.04 -4.47
C ILE A 96 -12.06 6.44 -5.69
N GLY A 97 -11.26 6.08 -6.70
CA GLY A 97 -11.71 5.42 -7.92
C GLY A 97 -11.81 3.91 -7.76
N LEU A 98 -11.03 3.33 -6.85
CA LEU A 98 -11.07 1.91 -6.51
C LEU A 98 -10.63 1.71 -5.06
N CYS A 99 -11.54 1.20 -4.23
CA CYS A 99 -11.26 0.63 -2.93
C CYS A 99 -11.41 -0.90 -3.04
N ARG A 100 -10.31 -1.62 -2.88
CA ARG A 100 -10.25 -3.08 -2.95
C ARG A 100 -10.48 -3.64 -1.56
N THR A 101 -11.66 -4.15 -1.31
CA THR A 101 -12.07 -4.59 0.04
C THR A 101 -11.27 -5.78 0.55
N GLU A 102 -10.73 -6.62 -0.32
CA GLU A 102 -9.84 -7.72 0.03
C GLU A 102 -8.53 -7.26 0.68
N HIS A 103 -8.01 -6.10 0.30
CA HIS A 103 -6.77 -5.55 0.86
C HIS A 103 -6.91 -5.14 2.33
N MET A 104 -8.13 -4.92 2.82
CA MET A 104 -8.39 -4.63 4.23
C MET A 104 -8.04 -5.81 5.15
N PHE A 105 -7.85 -7.01 4.61
CA PHE A 105 -7.71 -8.25 5.37
C PHE A 105 -6.33 -8.91 5.29
N PHE A 106 -5.31 -8.22 4.78
CA PHE A 106 -3.94 -8.76 4.74
C PHE A 106 -3.19 -8.67 6.08
N ASP A 107 -3.69 -7.93 7.06
CA ASP A 107 -3.10 -7.90 8.39
C ASP A 107 -3.13 -9.28 9.06
N ALA A 108 -2.11 -9.60 9.84
CA ALA A 108 -1.92 -10.92 10.45
C ALA A 108 -3.11 -11.39 11.30
N GLU A 109 -3.81 -10.47 11.97
CA GLU A 109 -5.00 -10.79 12.77
C GLU A 109 -6.23 -11.06 11.90
N LYS A 110 -6.36 -10.37 10.77
CA LYS A 110 -7.53 -10.43 9.90
C LYS A 110 -7.44 -11.56 8.89
N ILE A 111 -6.23 -11.91 8.42
CA ILE A 111 -6.02 -12.89 7.36
C ILE A 111 -6.48 -14.29 7.77
N VAL A 112 -6.39 -14.63 9.05
CA VAL A 112 -6.84 -15.93 9.57
C VAL A 112 -8.34 -16.10 9.36
N ALA A 113 -9.14 -15.10 9.75
CA ALA A 113 -10.59 -15.13 9.57
C ALA A 113 -10.99 -15.13 8.08
N MET A 114 -10.21 -14.48 7.22
CA MET A 114 -10.42 -14.51 5.76
C MET A 114 -10.16 -15.92 5.20
N ARG A 115 -9.09 -16.58 5.62
CA ARG A 115 -8.79 -17.98 5.26
C ARG A 115 -9.86 -18.94 5.76
N GLU A 116 -10.35 -18.78 7.00
CA GLU A 116 -11.48 -19.56 7.53
C GLU A 116 -12.72 -19.41 6.66
N MET A 117 -13.01 -18.18 6.20
CA MET A 117 -14.15 -17.93 5.31
C MET A 117 -13.99 -18.60 3.95
N ILE A 118 -12.80 -18.52 3.34
CA ILE A 118 -12.50 -19.13 2.04
C ILE A 118 -12.56 -20.65 2.12
N LEU A 119 -11.98 -21.25 3.15
CA LEU A 119 -11.84 -22.70 3.30
C LEU A 119 -13.07 -23.36 3.95
N SER A 120 -14.06 -22.58 4.33
CA SER A 120 -15.27 -23.11 4.98
C SER A 120 -16.06 -24.00 4.03
N PRO A 121 -16.37 -25.26 4.42
CA PRO A 121 -17.07 -26.22 3.56
C PRO A 121 -18.55 -25.92 3.39
N ASP A 122 -19.13 -25.16 4.32
CA ASP A 122 -20.55 -24.88 4.36
C ASP A 122 -20.89 -23.40 4.61
N VAL A 123 -22.16 -23.07 4.47
CA VAL A 123 -22.68 -21.71 4.62
C VAL A 123 -22.59 -21.25 6.08
N GLU A 124 -22.79 -22.15 7.04
CA GLU A 124 -22.80 -21.78 8.45
C GLU A 124 -21.39 -21.43 8.95
N GLY A 125 -20.39 -22.24 8.63
CA GLY A 125 -19.00 -21.95 8.93
C GLY A 125 -18.55 -20.64 8.27
N ARG A 126 -18.94 -20.42 7.00
CA ARG A 126 -18.64 -19.16 6.28
C ARG A 126 -19.28 -17.96 6.97
N ARG A 127 -20.52 -18.06 7.44
CA ARG A 127 -21.17 -16.98 8.20
C ARG A 127 -20.46 -16.67 9.51
N LYS A 128 -19.98 -17.70 10.22
CA LYS A 128 -19.20 -17.52 11.45
C LYS A 128 -17.89 -16.76 11.19
N ALA A 129 -17.18 -17.11 10.14
CA ALA A 129 -15.97 -16.42 9.73
C ALA A 129 -16.23 -14.97 9.30
N LEU A 130 -17.28 -14.73 8.50
CA LEU A 130 -17.70 -13.40 8.09
C LEU A 130 -18.08 -12.51 9.29
N ALA A 131 -18.71 -13.08 10.33
CA ALA A 131 -19.03 -12.34 11.56
C ALA A 131 -17.78 -11.81 12.28
N LYS A 132 -16.63 -12.51 12.16
CA LYS A 132 -15.35 -12.04 12.68
C LYS A 132 -14.77 -10.88 11.85
N LEU A 133 -14.98 -10.90 10.53
CA LEU A 133 -14.46 -9.88 9.60
C LEU A 133 -15.28 -8.57 9.62
N LEU A 134 -16.58 -8.67 9.88
CA LEU A 134 -17.50 -7.54 9.82
C LEU A 134 -17.07 -6.32 10.66
N PRO A 135 -16.66 -6.44 11.94
CA PRO A 135 -16.26 -5.28 12.73
C PRO A 135 -15.02 -4.59 12.17
N TYR A 136 -14.06 -5.32 11.63
CA TYR A 136 -12.86 -4.75 11.00
C TYR A 136 -13.22 -3.97 9.75
N GLN A 137 -13.97 -4.58 8.83
CA GLN A 137 -14.40 -3.92 7.60
C GLN A 137 -15.25 -2.67 7.87
N LYS A 138 -16.14 -2.73 8.87
CA LYS A 138 -16.93 -1.58 9.30
C LYS A 138 -16.05 -0.45 9.81
N ALA A 139 -15.00 -0.75 10.57
CA ALA A 139 -14.05 0.24 11.08
C ALA A 139 -13.24 0.88 9.94
N ASP A 140 -12.75 0.07 9.00
CA ASP A 140 -11.98 0.52 7.85
C ASP A 140 -12.83 1.44 6.95
N PHE A 141 -14.06 1.04 6.61
CA PHE A 141 -14.98 1.90 5.84
C PHE A 141 -15.30 3.20 6.56
N LYS A 142 -15.57 3.15 7.87
CA LYS A 142 -15.82 4.37 8.64
C LYS A 142 -14.63 5.33 8.57
N GLY A 143 -13.41 4.81 8.67
CA GLY A 143 -12.19 5.61 8.54
C GLY A 143 -12.03 6.19 7.15
N ILE A 144 -12.19 5.38 6.10
CA ILE A 144 -12.10 5.82 4.71
C ILE A 144 -13.14 6.90 4.40
N PHE A 145 -14.40 6.71 4.77
CA PHE A 145 -15.45 7.69 4.50
C PHE A 145 -15.24 8.98 5.28
N LYS A 146 -14.69 8.90 6.50
CA LYS A 146 -14.32 10.09 7.25
C LYS A 146 -13.18 10.87 6.58
N ALA A 147 -12.13 10.17 6.11
CA ALA A 147 -11.02 10.80 5.41
C ALA A 147 -11.47 11.44 4.09
N MET A 148 -12.42 10.81 3.39
CA MET A 148 -12.95 11.25 2.09
C MET A 148 -14.26 12.02 2.19
N ASP A 149 -14.55 12.62 3.33
CA ASP A 149 -15.79 13.40 3.52
C ASP A 149 -16.01 14.42 2.39
N GLY A 150 -17.20 14.38 1.78
CA GLY A 150 -17.56 15.18 0.61
C GLY A 150 -16.97 14.67 -0.74
N CYS A 151 -16.20 13.58 -0.75
CA CYS A 151 -15.63 12.99 -1.97
C CYS A 151 -16.23 11.61 -2.29
N PRO A 152 -16.38 11.26 -3.57
CA PRO A 152 -16.90 9.95 -3.96
C PRO A 152 -15.90 8.83 -3.66
N VAL A 153 -16.42 7.68 -3.24
CA VAL A 153 -15.65 6.45 -2.99
C VAL A 153 -16.31 5.30 -3.74
N ASN A 154 -15.59 4.75 -4.73
CA ASN A 154 -16.02 3.54 -5.41
C ASN A 154 -15.45 2.32 -4.70
N VAL A 155 -16.33 1.46 -4.21
CA VAL A 155 -15.98 0.25 -3.47
C VAL A 155 -16.16 -0.96 -4.37
N ARG A 156 -15.12 -1.79 -4.52
CA ARG A 156 -15.22 -3.11 -5.13
C ARG A 156 -15.82 -4.08 -4.10
N LEU A 157 -16.81 -4.85 -4.50
CA LEU A 157 -17.33 -5.92 -3.66
C LEU A 157 -16.23 -6.96 -3.38
N LEU A 158 -16.33 -7.64 -2.24
CA LEU A 158 -15.33 -8.59 -1.78
C LEU A 158 -15.21 -9.77 -2.77
N ASP A 159 -14.05 -9.90 -3.35
CA ASP A 159 -13.66 -10.99 -4.26
C ASP A 159 -12.20 -11.37 -3.98
N PRO A 160 -11.95 -12.20 -2.92
CA PRO A 160 -10.60 -12.52 -2.50
C PRO A 160 -9.92 -13.46 -3.50
N PRO A 161 -8.80 -13.04 -4.13
CA PRO A 161 -8.03 -13.92 -5.00
C PRO A 161 -7.39 -15.04 -4.16
N LEU A 162 -7.72 -16.28 -4.48
CA LEU A 162 -7.29 -17.45 -3.68
C LEU A 162 -5.78 -17.53 -3.53
N HIS A 163 -5.03 -17.22 -4.61
CA HIS A 163 -3.57 -17.28 -4.62
C HIS A 163 -2.90 -16.26 -3.69
N GLU A 164 -3.60 -15.20 -3.27
CA GLU A 164 -3.06 -14.21 -2.33
C GLU A 164 -3.33 -14.57 -0.86
N PHE A 165 -4.40 -15.31 -0.59
CA PHE A 165 -4.82 -15.66 0.77
C PHE A 165 -4.42 -17.07 1.21
N VAL A 166 -4.36 -18.01 0.27
CA VAL A 166 -4.05 -19.42 0.59
C VAL A 166 -2.57 -19.67 0.34
N PRO A 167 -1.84 -20.29 1.29
CA PRO A 167 -0.44 -20.65 1.10
C PRO A 167 -0.26 -21.56 -0.12
N HIS A 168 0.81 -21.33 -0.89
CA HIS A 168 1.16 -22.15 -2.05
C HIS A 168 1.79 -23.48 -1.65
N ASP A 169 2.34 -23.57 -0.44
CA ASP A 169 3.00 -24.77 0.06
C ASP A 169 2.01 -25.59 0.88
N ALA A 170 1.67 -26.76 0.34
CA ALA A 170 0.99 -27.79 1.12
C ALA A 170 2.01 -28.36 2.13
N LYS A 171 1.98 -27.87 3.37
CA LYS A 171 2.58 -28.53 4.54
C LYS A 171 1.49 -28.96 5.48
#